data_d01c53abad06fd245d5df3f2b2b133f8
#
_entry.id   d01c53abad06fd245d5df3f2b2b133f8
#
_cell.length_a   1.000
_cell.length_b   1.000
_cell.length_c   1.000
_cell.angle_alpha   90.00
_cell.angle_beta   90.00
_cell.angle_gamma   90.00
#
_symmetry.space_group_name_H-M   'P 1'
#
loop_
_entity.id
_entity.type
_entity.pdbx_description
1 polymer ?
#
loop_
_entity_poly.entity_id
_entity_poly.type
_entity_poly.pdbx_seq_one_letter_code
_entity_poly.pdbx_strand_id
1 'polypeptide(L)'
;EITSRRLRNIVAECFAPRYLTANGEPALHLKKLSAELPATELVQLMLIFTSRANPILGDFIRDVYWARYAGGYQEVSSEDARAFVERGIDDGKTSKRWSESTIRRVSAYLTGCCADYGLLERGLRSSRRILPFRISATTTAYLAHELHFRGIGDNAVLNHDDWKLFGLERDDVLDEMKRLSLKGLIIIQSAGDVVRVGWKQD
;
A
#
# COMPACT_ATOMS: atom_id res chain seq x y z
N GLU A 1 23.12 -12.57 -15.47
CA GLU A 1 23.12 -13.55 -14.35
C GLU A 1 23.11 -12.80 -13.01
N ILE A 2 22.29 -13.25 -12.07
CA ILE A 2 22.25 -12.67 -10.71
C ILE A 2 23.33 -13.36 -9.87
N THR A 3 24.25 -12.58 -9.29
CA THR A 3 25.27 -13.13 -8.39
C THR A 3 24.65 -13.64 -7.09
N SER A 4 25.26 -14.65 -6.44
CA SER A 4 24.79 -15.22 -5.17
C SER A 4 24.66 -14.16 -4.05
N ARG A 5 25.56 -13.17 -4.04
CA ARG A 5 25.48 -12.03 -3.10
C ARG A 5 24.26 -11.17 -3.36
N ARG A 6 23.96 -10.85 -4.63
CA ARG A 6 22.78 -10.05 -5.00
C ARG A 6 21.49 -10.79 -4.70
N LEU A 7 21.43 -12.10 -4.96
CA LEU A 7 20.29 -12.93 -4.63
C LEU A 7 20.04 -12.93 -3.11
N ARG A 8 21.09 -13.13 -2.29
CA ARG A 8 20.99 -13.08 -0.84
C ARG A 8 20.45 -11.75 -0.33
N ASN A 9 20.93 -10.62 -0.87
CA ASN A 9 20.46 -9.30 -0.49
C ASN A 9 18.98 -9.09 -0.87
N ILE A 10 18.57 -9.51 -2.06
CA ILE A 10 17.15 -9.44 -2.47
C ILE A 10 16.27 -10.23 -1.50
N VAL A 11 16.69 -11.43 -1.12
CA VAL A 11 15.90 -12.26 -0.18
C VAL A 11 15.89 -11.63 1.21
N ALA A 12 17.04 -11.28 1.78
CA ALA A 12 17.14 -10.82 3.16
C ALA A 12 16.63 -9.39 3.37
N GLU A 13 16.89 -8.49 2.43
CA GLU A 13 16.60 -7.06 2.60
C GLU A 13 15.29 -6.61 1.93
N CYS A 14 14.82 -7.36 0.92
CA CYS A 14 13.61 -7.01 0.19
C CYS A 14 12.46 -7.98 0.43
N PHE A 15 12.67 -9.28 0.23
CA PHE A 15 11.61 -10.28 0.29
C PHE A 15 11.20 -10.61 1.73
N ALA A 16 12.16 -10.93 2.59
CA ALA A 16 11.88 -11.37 3.96
C ALA A 16 11.12 -10.33 4.80
N PRO A 17 11.51 -9.05 4.82
CA PRO A 17 10.78 -8.04 5.61
C PRO A 17 9.34 -7.81 5.14
N ARG A 18 9.03 -8.09 3.88
CA ARG A 18 7.69 -7.91 3.30
C ARG A 18 6.79 -9.11 3.50
N TYR A 19 7.34 -10.30 3.30
CA TYR A 19 6.52 -11.50 3.09
C TYR A 19 6.78 -12.64 4.08
N LEU A 20 7.91 -12.63 4.81
CA LEU A 20 8.25 -13.65 5.79
C LEU A 20 8.00 -13.22 7.25
N THR A 21 7.32 -12.10 7.47
CA THR A 21 6.78 -11.71 8.77
C THR A 21 5.67 -12.67 9.22
N ALA A 22 5.32 -12.68 10.48
CA ALA A 22 4.25 -13.55 11.04
C ALA A 22 4.40 -15.01 10.55
N ASN A 23 5.58 -15.61 10.73
CA ASN A 23 5.88 -16.98 10.30
C ASN A 23 5.68 -17.25 8.80
N GLY A 24 5.75 -16.22 7.96
CA GLY A 24 5.60 -16.33 6.51
C GLY A 24 4.15 -16.37 6.02
N GLU A 25 3.18 -16.06 6.86
CA GLU A 25 1.76 -16.00 6.46
C GLU A 25 1.51 -15.14 5.21
N PRO A 26 2.08 -13.92 5.07
CA PRO A 26 1.89 -13.14 3.85
C PRO A 26 2.34 -13.88 2.59
N ALA A 27 3.49 -14.58 2.64
CA ALA A 27 3.99 -15.33 1.49
C ALA A 27 3.07 -16.53 1.16
N LEU A 28 2.53 -17.20 2.16
CA LEU A 28 1.62 -18.33 1.98
C LEU A 28 0.29 -17.87 1.37
N HIS A 29 -0.28 -16.77 1.85
CA HIS A 29 -1.50 -16.17 1.30
C HIS A 29 -1.28 -15.73 -0.16
N LEU A 30 -0.23 -14.96 -0.44
CA LEU A 30 0.09 -14.51 -1.80
C LEU A 30 0.34 -15.69 -2.75
N LYS A 31 0.98 -16.76 -2.29
CA LYS A 31 1.19 -17.98 -3.10
C LYS A 31 -0.13 -18.63 -3.49
N LYS A 32 -1.08 -18.76 -2.55
CA LYS A 32 -2.41 -19.30 -2.85
C LYS A 32 -3.18 -18.40 -3.81
N LEU A 33 -3.24 -17.11 -3.50
CA LEU A 33 -3.98 -16.13 -4.28
C LEU A 33 -3.38 -15.91 -5.67
N SER A 34 -2.07 -16.06 -5.86
CA SER A 34 -1.42 -15.88 -7.16
C SER A 34 -1.85 -16.89 -8.23
N ALA A 35 -2.42 -18.02 -7.83
CA ALA A 35 -2.96 -19.00 -8.76
C ALA A 35 -4.36 -18.61 -9.30
N GLU A 36 -5.07 -17.74 -8.61
CA GLU A 36 -6.50 -17.44 -8.86
C GLU A 36 -6.72 -15.97 -9.26
N LEU A 37 -5.87 -15.05 -8.77
CA LEU A 37 -6.06 -13.62 -8.98
C LEU A 37 -5.38 -13.09 -10.25
N PRO A 38 -6.02 -12.11 -10.91
CA PRO A 38 -5.35 -11.32 -11.92
C PRO A 38 -4.11 -10.61 -11.36
N ALA A 39 -3.08 -10.45 -12.17
CA ALA A 39 -1.84 -9.78 -11.76
C ALA A 39 -2.07 -8.37 -11.16
N THR A 40 -3.06 -7.63 -11.66
CA THR A 40 -3.41 -6.30 -11.17
C THR A 40 -3.93 -6.31 -9.72
N GLU A 41 -4.67 -7.33 -9.33
CA GLU A 41 -5.16 -7.48 -7.94
C GLU A 41 -4.04 -7.98 -7.01
N LEU A 42 -3.23 -8.93 -7.49
CA LEU A 42 -2.07 -9.40 -6.74
C LEU A 42 -1.08 -8.26 -6.44
N VAL A 43 -0.88 -7.35 -7.39
CA VAL A 43 -0.02 -6.16 -7.22
C VAL A 43 -0.56 -5.24 -6.11
N GLN A 44 -1.87 -5.10 -5.96
CA GLN A 44 -2.46 -4.32 -4.86
C GLN A 44 -2.19 -4.96 -3.49
N LEU A 45 -2.28 -6.28 -3.37
CA LEU A 45 -1.91 -6.98 -2.14
C LEU A 45 -0.42 -6.82 -1.82
N MET A 46 0.43 -6.93 -2.83
CA MET A 46 1.87 -6.72 -2.66
C MET A 46 2.21 -5.28 -2.23
N LEU A 47 1.43 -4.28 -2.66
CA LEU A 47 1.57 -2.89 -2.23
C LEU A 47 1.40 -2.75 -0.71
N ILE A 48 0.40 -3.40 -0.12
CA ILE A 48 0.15 -3.37 1.34
C ILE A 48 1.41 -3.84 2.09
N PHE A 49 1.91 -5.02 1.77
CA PHE A 49 3.07 -5.59 2.45
C PHE A 49 4.36 -4.80 2.19
N THR A 50 4.51 -4.26 0.99
CA THR A 50 5.68 -3.43 0.67
C THR A 50 5.66 -2.11 1.44
N SER A 51 4.50 -1.46 1.56
CA SER A 51 4.36 -0.21 2.30
C SER A 51 4.55 -0.41 3.81
N ARG A 52 4.06 -1.51 4.37
CA ARG A 52 4.30 -1.90 5.77
C ARG A 52 5.80 -2.12 6.07
N ALA A 53 6.52 -2.77 5.16
CA ALA A 53 7.97 -3.01 5.29
C ALA A 53 8.83 -1.77 4.97
N ASN A 54 8.28 -0.80 4.27
CA ASN A 54 8.96 0.44 3.88
C ASN A 54 8.05 1.64 4.17
N PRO A 55 8.01 2.12 5.42
CA PRO A 55 7.11 3.20 5.83
C PRO A 55 7.22 4.46 4.96
N ILE A 56 8.43 4.82 4.52
CA ILE A 56 8.63 5.96 3.62
C ILE A 56 7.86 5.85 2.31
N LEU A 57 7.65 4.64 1.77
CA LEU A 57 6.82 4.43 0.59
C LEU A 57 5.35 4.65 0.92
N GLY A 58 4.88 4.11 2.04
CA GLY A 58 3.52 4.30 2.51
C GLY A 58 3.19 5.77 2.75
N ASP A 59 4.08 6.49 3.43
CA ASP A 59 3.94 7.93 3.68
C ASP A 59 3.93 8.73 2.37
N PHE A 60 4.82 8.40 1.43
CA PHE A 60 4.85 9.07 0.12
C PHE A 60 3.54 8.89 -0.66
N ILE A 61 2.96 7.69 -0.62
CA ILE A 61 1.68 7.41 -1.29
C ILE A 61 0.56 8.22 -0.64
N ARG A 62 0.49 8.23 0.70
CA ARG A 62 -0.56 8.96 1.44
C ARG A 62 -0.42 10.48 1.28
N ASP A 63 0.80 11.01 1.48
CA ASP A 63 1.03 12.44 1.64
C ASP A 63 1.31 13.16 0.32
N VAL A 64 1.80 12.45 -0.72
CA VAL A 64 2.17 13.07 -1.99
C VAL A 64 1.28 12.59 -3.14
N TYR A 65 1.23 11.27 -3.37
CA TYR A 65 0.47 10.75 -4.49
C TYR A 65 -1.03 11.09 -4.36
N TRP A 66 -1.66 10.77 -3.23
CA TRP A 66 -3.09 11.02 -3.04
C TRP A 66 -3.42 12.51 -2.92
N ALA A 67 -2.55 13.33 -2.31
CA ALA A 67 -2.73 14.76 -2.28
C ALA A 67 -2.70 15.37 -3.69
N ARG A 68 -1.81 14.90 -4.56
CA ARG A 68 -1.76 15.30 -5.96
C ARG A 68 -2.97 14.83 -6.75
N TYR A 69 -3.37 13.58 -6.57
CA TYR A 69 -4.56 13.01 -7.19
C TYR A 69 -5.81 13.82 -6.83
N ALA A 70 -6.05 14.05 -5.54
CA ALA A 70 -7.20 14.81 -5.04
C ALA A 70 -7.16 16.28 -5.47
N GLY A 71 -5.96 16.88 -5.60
CA GLY A 71 -5.76 18.23 -6.12
C GLY A 71 -5.91 18.38 -7.62
N GLY A 72 -6.23 17.29 -8.35
CA GLY A 72 -6.45 17.31 -9.80
C GLY A 72 -5.17 17.45 -10.64
N TYR A 73 -4.00 17.26 -10.02
CA TYR A 73 -2.73 17.23 -10.75
C TYR A 73 -2.65 16.00 -11.64
N GLN A 74 -2.05 16.16 -12.81
CA GLN A 74 -1.93 15.09 -13.79
C GLN A 74 -0.67 14.24 -13.59
N GLU A 75 0.30 14.75 -12.84
CA GLU A 75 1.62 14.15 -12.72
C GLU A 75 2.20 14.28 -11.30
N VAL A 76 3.11 13.36 -10.98
CA VAL A 76 4.04 13.44 -9.83
C VAL A 76 5.44 13.55 -10.39
N SER A 77 6.17 14.58 -10.01
CA SER A 77 7.53 14.84 -10.47
C SER A 77 8.60 14.25 -9.53
N SER A 78 9.83 14.15 -10.04
CA SER A 78 11.00 13.83 -9.21
C SER A 78 11.24 14.86 -8.12
N GLU A 79 10.89 16.14 -8.38
CA GLU A 79 11.02 17.23 -7.40
C GLU A 79 10.01 17.08 -6.26
N ASP A 80 8.80 16.60 -6.52
CA ASP A 80 7.83 16.29 -5.46
C ASP A 80 8.36 15.21 -4.52
N ALA A 81 8.92 14.15 -5.10
CA ALA A 81 9.51 13.07 -4.33
C ALA A 81 10.76 13.54 -3.56
N ARG A 82 11.57 14.41 -4.17
CA ARG A 82 12.74 15.01 -3.51
C ARG A 82 12.32 15.88 -2.33
N ALA A 83 11.39 16.80 -2.54
CA ALA A 83 10.87 17.67 -1.49
C ALA A 83 10.26 16.90 -0.32
N PHE A 84 9.58 15.79 -0.60
CA PHE A 84 9.07 14.89 0.44
C PHE A 84 10.19 14.27 1.27
N VAL A 85 11.25 13.76 0.62
CA VAL A 85 12.40 13.16 1.30
C VAL A 85 13.14 14.18 2.13
N GLU A 86 13.39 15.38 1.59
CA GLU A 86 14.09 16.48 2.29
C GLU A 86 13.31 16.92 3.52
N ARG A 87 12.00 17.11 3.42
CA ARG A 87 11.14 17.41 4.59
C ARG A 87 11.25 16.32 5.66
N GLY A 88 11.19 15.04 5.27
CA GLY A 88 11.35 13.94 6.23
C GLY A 88 12.69 13.95 6.96
N ILE A 89 13.77 14.39 6.29
CA ILE A 89 15.08 14.57 6.92
C ILE A 89 15.06 15.74 7.90
N ASP A 90 14.52 16.89 7.48
CA ASP A 90 14.44 18.11 8.29
C ASP A 90 13.50 17.93 9.51
N ASP A 91 12.45 17.13 9.38
CA ASP A 91 11.54 16.72 10.47
C ASP A 91 12.16 15.66 11.42
N GLY A 92 13.42 15.27 11.20
CA GLY A 92 14.12 14.31 12.07
C GLY A 92 13.66 12.85 11.92
N LYS A 93 12.99 12.49 10.82
CA LYS A 93 12.57 11.10 10.54
C LYS A 93 13.76 10.19 10.17
N THR A 94 14.96 10.73 10.07
CA THR A 94 16.19 9.99 9.79
C THR A 94 17.21 10.18 10.92
N SER A 95 17.97 9.14 11.25
CA SER A 95 18.99 9.18 12.31
C SER A 95 20.17 10.13 12.00
N LYS A 96 20.37 10.46 10.73
CA LYS A 96 21.39 11.39 10.24
C LYS A 96 20.94 12.00 8.91
N ARG A 97 21.48 13.19 8.59
CA ARG A 97 21.22 13.80 7.28
C ARG A 97 21.76 12.91 6.16
N TRP A 98 20.95 12.67 5.15
CA TRP A 98 21.35 11.89 3.98
C TRP A 98 22.17 12.72 3.01
N SER A 99 23.09 12.06 2.28
CA SER A 99 23.81 12.67 1.18
C SER A 99 22.87 12.94 0.00
N GLU A 100 23.24 13.90 -0.83
CA GLU A 100 22.54 14.24 -2.06
C GLU A 100 22.28 13.03 -2.98
N SER A 101 23.27 12.15 -3.09
CA SER A 101 23.13 10.92 -3.88
C SER A 101 22.12 9.94 -3.27
N THR A 102 21.99 9.91 -1.95
CA THR A 102 20.99 9.08 -1.24
C THR A 102 19.60 9.66 -1.44
N ILE A 103 19.42 10.97 -1.26
CA ILE A 103 18.15 11.66 -1.47
C ILE A 103 17.66 11.39 -2.89
N ARG A 104 18.49 11.60 -3.91
CA ARG A 104 18.14 11.34 -5.31
C ARG A 104 17.72 9.89 -5.56
N ARG A 105 18.45 8.91 -5.00
CA ARG A 105 18.12 7.49 -5.15
C ARG A 105 16.80 7.12 -4.49
N VAL A 106 16.55 7.62 -3.27
CA VAL A 106 15.30 7.34 -2.55
C VAL A 106 14.13 7.99 -3.27
N SER A 107 14.25 9.24 -3.72
CA SER A 107 13.21 9.92 -4.51
C SER A 107 12.85 9.15 -5.80
N ALA A 108 13.87 8.68 -6.54
CA ALA A 108 13.67 7.85 -7.73
C ALA A 108 13.02 6.48 -7.39
N TYR A 109 13.39 5.88 -6.24
CA TYR A 109 12.78 4.66 -5.74
C TYR A 109 11.27 4.85 -5.46
N LEU A 110 10.87 5.94 -4.81
CA LEU A 110 9.48 6.21 -4.45
C LEU A 110 8.58 6.30 -5.70
N THR A 111 8.97 7.13 -6.66
CA THR A 111 8.21 7.26 -7.92
C THR A 111 8.26 6.00 -8.77
N GLY A 112 9.37 5.26 -8.74
CA GLY A 112 9.53 3.97 -9.41
C GLY A 112 8.61 2.91 -8.84
N CYS A 113 8.56 2.76 -7.52
CA CYS A 113 7.65 1.84 -6.84
C CYS A 113 6.19 2.19 -7.12
N CYS A 114 5.80 3.47 -7.07
CA CYS A 114 4.45 3.88 -7.44
C CYS A 114 4.09 3.45 -8.88
N ALA A 115 5.04 3.51 -9.81
CA ALA A 115 4.84 3.03 -11.18
C ALA A 115 4.74 1.49 -11.27
N ASP A 116 5.54 0.77 -10.49
CA ASP A 116 5.48 -0.69 -10.44
C ASP A 116 4.15 -1.19 -9.89
N TYR A 117 3.57 -0.47 -8.92
CA TYR A 117 2.26 -0.77 -8.32
C TYR A 117 1.07 -0.17 -9.09
N GLY A 118 1.29 0.47 -10.24
CA GLY A 118 0.22 0.96 -11.11
C GLY A 118 -0.42 2.27 -10.67
N LEU A 119 0.19 2.99 -9.74
CA LEU A 119 -0.24 4.34 -9.33
C LEU A 119 0.22 5.40 -10.32
N LEU A 120 1.41 5.23 -10.89
CA LEU A 120 2.03 6.14 -11.86
C LEU A 120 2.35 5.41 -13.16
N GLU A 121 2.45 6.16 -14.25
CA GLU A 121 2.88 5.65 -15.54
C GLU A 121 4.33 5.14 -15.47
N ARG A 122 4.59 3.99 -16.10
CA ARG A 122 5.95 3.42 -16.20
C ARG A 122 6.82 4.24 -17.17
N GLY A 123 8.12 4.19 -16.95
CA GLY A 123 9.12 4.83 -17.81
C GLY A 123 10.18 5.59 -16.98
N LEU A 124 11.25 6.00 -17.67
CA LEU A 124 12.33 6.81 -17.09
C LEU A 124 12.09 8.28 -17.43
N ARG A 125 11.31 8.98 -16.61
CA ARG A 125 10.98 10.40 -16.78
C ARG A 125 11.13 11.14 -15.47
N SER A 126 11.43 12.42 -15.55
CA SER A 126 11.46 13.34 -14.40
C SER A 126 10.07 13.59 -13.81
N SER A 127 9.04 13.38 -14.59
CA SER A 127 7.63 13.46 -14.20
C SER A 127 6.89 12.24 -14.74
N ARG A 128 5.95 11.70 -13.94
CA ARG A 128 5.14 10.53 -14.29
C ARG A 128 3.68 10.86 -14.17
N ARG A 129 2.90 10.50 -15.17
CA ARG A 129 1.46 10.70 -15.18
C ARG A 129 0.81 9.85 -14.07
N ILE A 130 -0.13 10.45 -13.37
CA ILE A 130 -0.99 9.79 -12.37
C ILE A 130 -1.98 8.91 -13.14
N LEU A 131 -2.07 7.64 -12.76
CA LEU A 131 -3.01 6.70 -13.34
C LEU A 131 -4.27 6.60 -12.47
N PRO A 132 -5.45 6.37 -13.05
CA PRO A 132 -6.63 6.03 -12.28
C PRO A 132 -6.37 4.77 -11.47
N PHE A 133 -6.54 4.86 -10.16
CA PHE A 133 -6.29 3.75 -9.25
C PHE A 133 -7.48 3.56 -8.33
N ARG A 134 -7.99 2.34 -8.27
CA ARG A 134 -9.09 1.96 -7.41
C ARG A 134 -8.80 0.62 -6.75
N ILE A 135 -9.11 0.50 -5.47
CA ILE A 135 -9.02 -0.76 -4.75
C ILE A 135 -9.96 -1.79 -5.37
N SER A 136 -9.50 -3.01 -5.53
CA SER A 136 -10.35 -4.13 -5.98
C SER A 136 -11.19 -4.70 -4.83
N ALA A 137 -12.31 -5.33 -5.16
CA ALA A 137 -13.13 -6.00 -4.17
C ALA A 137 -12.36 -7.11 -3.42
N THR A 138 -11.49 -7.82 -4.12
CA THR A 138 -10.62 -8.85 -3.54
C THR A 138 -9.63 -8.25 -2.56
N THR A 139 -8.99 -7.13 -2.91
CA THR A 139 -8.05 -6.44 -2.01
C THR A 139 -8.78 -5.88 -0.79
N THR A 140 -9.99 -5.32 -0.99
CA THR A 140 -10.83 -4.86 0.13
C THR A 140 -11.18 -6.02 1.07
N ALA A 141 -11.64 -7.15 0.52
CA ALA A 141 -11.98 -8.33 1.31
C ALA A 141 -10.77 -8.86 2.08
N TYR A 142 -9.63 -9.00 1.38
CA TYR A 142 -8.40 -9.47 1.99
C TYR A 142 -7.95 -8.58 3.15
N LEU A 143 -7.85 -7.27 2.92
CA LEU A 143 -7.38 -6.34 3.93
C LEU A 143 -8.33 -6.29 5.15
N ALA A 144 -9.64 -6.26 4.91
CA ALA A 144 -10.62 -6.27 5.98
C ALA A 144 -10.53 -7.53 6.86
N HIS A 145 -10.46 -8.71 6.25
CA HIS A 145 -10.32 -9.98 6.98
C HIS A 145 -8.96 -10.09 7.69
N GLU A 146 -7.87 -9.70 7.04
CA GLU A 146 -6.54 -9.74 7.63
C GLU A 146 -6.47 -8.85 8.89
N LEU A 147 -7.03 -7.65 8.85
CA LEU A 147 -7.11 -6.76 10.00
C LEU A 147 -7.98 -7.35 11.11
N HIS A 148 -9.12 -7.93 10.77
CA HIS A 148 -9.99 -8.62 11.74
C HIS A 148 -9.27 -9.79 12.41
N PHE A 149 -8.63 -10.68 11.65
CA PHE A 149 -7.91 -11.82 12.21
C PHE A 149 -6.68 -11.45 13.03
N ARG A 150 -6.17 -10.23 12.88
CA ARG A 150 -5.16 -9.64 13.77
C ARG A 150 -5.77 -9.12 15.09
N GLY A 151 -7.07 -9.30 15.30
CA GLY A 151 -7.76 -8.90 16.53
C GLY A 151 -8.18 -7.42 16.56
N ILE A 152 -8.18 -6.74 15.41
CA ILE A 152 -8.62 -5.34 15.32
C ILE A 152 -10.15 -5.31 15.31
N GLY A 153 -10.74 -4.53 16.22
CA GLY A 153 -12.20 -4.40 16.31
C GLY A 153 -12.80 -3.66 15.11
N ASP A 154 -14.07 -3.95 14.78
CA ASP A 154 -14.75 -3.52 13.56
C ASP A 154 -14.62 -2.02 13.24
N ASN A 155 -14.84 -1.14 14.22
CA ASN A 155 -14.66 0.30 14.02
C ASN A 155 -13.20 0.70 13.77
N ALA A 156 -12.25 0.01 14.38
CA ALA A 156 -10.82 0.26 14.17
C ALA A 156 -10.35 -0.29 12.82
N VAL A 157 -10.96 -1.39 12.32
CA VAL A 157 -10.75 -1.87 10.96
C VAL A 157 -11.08 -0.77 9.94
N LEU A 158 -12.21 -0.07 10.09
CA LEU A 158 -12.61 1.03 9.19
C LEU A 158 -11.66 2.22 9.21
N ASN A 159 -10.95 2.45 10.31
CA ASN A 159 -10.04 3.58 10.50
C ASN A 159 -8.57 3.21 10.33
N HIS A 160 -8.26 2.00 9.87
CA HIS A 160 -6.88 1.54 9.78
C HIS A 160 -6.11 2.29 8.68
N ASP A 161 -4.86 2.68 8.97
CA ASP A 161 -4.05 3.50 8.05
C ASP A 161 -3.73 2.83 6.72
N ASP A 162 -3.81 1.51 6.62
CA ASP A 162 -3.56 0.81 5.35
C ASP A 162 -4.58 1.16 4.27
N TRP A 163 -5.80 1.57 4.63
CA TRP A 163 -6.80 2.02 3.66
C TRP A 163 -6.37 3.29 2.94
N LYS A 164 -5.60 4.14 3.60
CA LYS A 164 -5.06 5.38 3.01
C LYS A 164 -4.04 5.11 1.90
N LEU A 165 -3.47 3.89 1.81
CA LEU A 165 -2.69 3.47 0.64
C LEU A 165 -3.52 3.46 -0.64
N PHE A 166 -4.84 3.31 -0.49
CA PHE A 166 -5.82 3.28 -1.57
C PHE A 166 -6.64 4.58 -1.65
N GLY A 167 -6.25 5.63 -0.90
CA GLY A 167 -6.94 6.91 -0.85
C GLY A 167 -8.31 6.86 -0.22
N LEU A 168 -8.55 5.89 0.67
CA LEU A 168 -9.83 5.70 1.33
C LEU A 168 -9.78 6.23 2.76
N GLU A 169 -10.73 7.09 3.08
CA GLU A 169 -11.08 7.47 4.43
C GLU A 169 -12.20 6.58 4.98
N ARG A 170 -12.50 6.69 6.28
CA ARG A 170 -13.45 5.82 6.99
C ARG A 170 -14.77 5.58 6.23
N ASP A 171 -15.36 6.62 5.68
CA ASP A 171 -16.67 6.50 5.01
C ASP A 171 -16.55 5.80 3.67
N ASP A 172 -15.46 6.02 2.95
CA ASP A 172 -15.15 5.29 1.72
C ASP A 172 -14.94 3.80 2.00
N VAL A 173 -14.22 3.47 3.08
CA VAL A 173 -14.02 2.08 3.52
C VAL A 173 -15.35 1.43 3.86
N LEU A 174 -16.21 2.11 4.59
CA LEU A 174 -17.55 1.61 4.91
C LEU A 174 -18.36 1.33 3.64
N ASP A 175 -18.28 2.18 2.64
CA ASP A 175 -18.98 1.98 1.37
C ASP A 175 -18.40 0.80 0.56
N GLU A 176 -17.08 0.63 0.54
CA GLU A 176 -16.47 -0.55 -0.07
C GLU A 176 -16.87 -1.85 0.68
N MET A 177 -16.93 -1.82 2.01
CA MET A 177 -17.39 -2.96 2.80
C MET A 177 -18.89 -3.26 2.59
N LYS A 178 -19.75 -2.24 2.44
CA LYS A 178 -21.15 -2.46 2.02
C LYS A 178 -21.24 -3.17 0.66
N ARG A 179 -20.35 -2.82 -0.29
CA ARG A 179 -20.27 -3.53 -1.59
C ARG A 179 -19.87 -4.99 -1.43
N LEU A 180 -18.98 -5.32 -0.48
CA LEU A 180 -18.67 -6.71 -0.14
C LEU A 180 -19.88 -7.43 0.48
N SER A 181 -20.64 -6.74 1.31
CA SER A 181 -21.87 -7.28 1.90
C SER A 181 -22.93 -7.62 0.85
N LEU A 182 -23.08 -6.76 -0.18
CA LEU A 182 -23.96 -7.06 -1.32
C LEU A 182 -23.54 -8.30 -2.11
N LYS A 183 -22.25 -8.63 -2.10
CA LYS A 183 -21.71 -9.87 -2.69
C LYS A 183 -21.81 -11.07 -1.75
N GLY A 184 -22.33 -10.87 -0.55
CA GLY A 184 -22.48 -11.92 0.44
C GLY A 184 -21.20 -12.38 1.13
N LEU A 185 -20.08 -11.61 1.00
CA LEU A 185 -18.79 -11.96 1.59
C LEU A 185 -18.70 -11.64 3.09
N ILE A 186 -19.43 -10.61 3.53
CA ILE A 186 -19.53 -10.17 4.93
C ILE A 186 -20.97 -9.71 5.20
N ILE A 187 -21.33 -9.48 6.45
CA ILE A 187 -22.59 -8.83 6.85
C ILE A 187 -22.24 -7.53 7.56
N ILE A 188 -22.81 -6.41 7.11
CA ILE A 188 -22.60 -5.10 7.74
C ILE A 188 -23.88 -4.62 8.41
N GLN A 189 -23.76 -4.22 9.68
CA GLN A 189 -24.79 -3.55 10.44
C GLN A 189 -24.23 -2.22 10.92
N SER A 190 -24.87 -1.12 10.58
CA SER A 190 -24.46 0.22 11.01
C SER A 190 -25.62 0.94 11.69
N ALA A 191 -25.34 1.58 12.83
CA ALA A 191 -26.26 2.41 13.56
C ALA A 191 -25.50 3.66 14.05
N GLY A 192 -25.69 4.79 13.38
CA GLY A 192 -24.87 5.98 13.61
C GLY A 192 -23.40 5.68 13.35
N ASP A 193 -22.54 6.03 14.31
CA ASP A 193 -21.08 5.83 14.22
C ASP A 193 -20.63 4.40 14.56
N VAL A 194 -21.54 3.55 15.01
CA VAL A 194 -21.22 2.17 15.38
C VAL A 194 -21.44 1.25 14.18
N VAL A 195 -20.39 0.52 13.83
CA VAL A 195 -20.44 -0.48 12.78
C VAL A 195 -20.09 -1.84 13.37
N ARG A 196 -20.88 -2.83 13.04
CA ARG A 196 -20.59 -4.24 13.32
C ARG A 196 -20.47 -5.01 12.01
N VAL A 197 -19.49 -5.89 11.95
CA VAL A 197 -19.21 -6.73 10.80
C VAL A 197 -19.41 -8.18 11.21
N GLY A 198 -20.33 -8.88 10.54
CA GLY A 198 -20.44 -10.32 10.62
C GLY A 198 -19.49 -10.94 9.58
N TRP A 199 -18.39 -11.47 10.07
CA TRP A 199 -17.37 -12.10 9.24
C TRP A 199 -17.82 -13.52 8.89
N LYS A 200 -17.85 -13.86 7.61
CA LYS A 200 -18.06 -15.24 7.19
C LYS A 200 -16.73 -15.97 7.26
N GLN A 201 -16.68 -16.97 8.10
CA GLN A 201 -15.61 -17.96 8.18
C GLN A 201 -16.05 -19.15 7.38
N ASP A 202 -15.58 -19.27 6.14
CA ASP A 202 -15.69 -20.49 5.35
C ASP A 202 -14.29 -21.01 5.05
#